data_2591d135c4890a06573b3e6c36d811ec
#
_entry.id   2591d135c4890a06573b3e6c36d811ec
#
_cell.length_a   1.000
_cell.length_b   1.000
_cell.length_c   1.000
_cell.angle_alpha   90.00
_cell.angle_beta   90.00
_cell.angle_gamma   90.00
#
_symmetry.space_group_name_H-M   'P 1'
#
loop_
_entity.id
_entity.type
_entity.pdbx_description
1 polymer ?
#
loop_
_entity_poly.entity_id
_entity_poly.type
_entity_poly.pdbx_seq_one_letter_code
_entity_poly.pdbx_strand_id
1 'polypeptide(L)'
;MLPERFGRVREYALGKLSGKANILKNLQALGIDLDDESMRKVTDRIIELGDKKQMVTSDDLPYIIADILRQDVQENKVHILNYNLSLGQGLHPVATLKIRINDADYEETASGDGQYDAFMKALRRIYKDHLHRDFPMLTNYAVTIPPGGRTDAFVQTFISWEYRGQSFKTRGLDADQTEAAIKATLKMLNKIENMQ
;
A
#
# COMPACT_ATOMS: atom_id res chain seq x y z
N MET A 1 -38.57 -2.53 -6.94
CA MET A 1 -38.62 -1.93 -5.60
C MET A 1 -37.38 -1.06 -5.45
N LEU A 2 -37.54 0.22 -5.09
CA LEU A 2 -36.41 1.15 -4.91
C LEU A 2 -35.84 0.96 -3.50
N PRO A 3 -34.51 0.71 -3.35
CA PRO A 3 -33.86 0.45 -2.05
C PRO A 3 -34.03 1.59 -1.04
N GLU A 4 -34.18 2.84 -1.53
CA GLU A 4 -34.34 4.06 -0.74
C GLU A 4 -35.61 4.03 0.14
N ARG A 5 -36.62 3.23 -0.22
CA ARG A 5 -37.84 3.02 0.60
C ARG A 5 -37.56 2.29 1.92
N PHE A 6 -36.40 1.67 2.06
CA PHE A 6 -36.00 0.91 3.25
C PHE A 6 -34.80 1.54 3.96
N GLY A 7 -34.48 2.82 3.68
CA GLY A 7 -33.33 3.51 4.28
C GLY A 7 -31.97 2.95 3.87
N ARG A 8 -31.92 2.17 2.77
CA ARG A 8 -30.66 1.65 2.22
C ARG A 8 -30.20 2.54 1.08
N VAL A 9 -28.99 3.07 1.21
CA VAL A 9 -28.27 3.76 0.13
C VAL A 9 -27.74 2.70 -0.84
N ARG A 10 -27.85 2.96 -2.16
CA ARG A 10 -27.22 2.11 -3.17
C ARG A 10 -25.73 2.28 -3.09
N GLU A 11 -25.03 1.29 -2.60
CA GLU A 11 -23.58 1.19 -2.75
C GLU A 11 -23.27 0.55 -4.10
N TYR A 12 -22.55 1.27 -4.95
CA TYR A 12 -22.05 0.74 -6.21
C TYR A 12 -20.62 0.26 -6.00
N ALA A 13 -20.39 -1.04 -6.13
CA ALA A 13 -19.05 -1.57 -6.18
C ALA A 13 -18.28 -0.98 -7.37
N LEU A 14 -17.12 -0.44 -7.11
CA LEU A 14 -16.20 0.09 -8.11
C LEU A 14 -15.16 -0.99 -8.43
N GLY A 15 -14.95 -1.30 -9.70
CA GLY A 15 -14.01 -2.33 -10.11
C GLY A 15 -13.71 -2.27 -11.61
N LYS A 16 -13.16 -3.35 -12.15
CA LYS A 16 -12.72 -3.48 -13.56
C LYS A 16 -13.71 -2.94 -14.60
N LEU A 17 -15.01 -3.06 -14.35
CA LEU A 17 -16.08 -2.59 -15.25
C LEU A 17 -16.58 -1.17 -14.89
N SER A 18 -16.02 -0.54 -13.88
CA SER A 18 -16.40 0.83 -13.51
C SER A 18 -15.67 1.80 -14.41
N GLY A 19 -16.33 2.26 -15.45
CA GLY A 19 -15.79 3.28 -16.34
C GLY A 19 -15.53 4.61 -15.59
N LYS A 20 -14.61 5.45 -16.15
CA LYS A 20 -14.24 6.80 -15.64
C LYS A 20 -15.48 7.62 -15.19
N ALA A 21 -16.60 7.53 -15.94
CA ALA A 21 -17.83 8.23 -15.63
C ALA A 21 -18.50 7.81 -14.30
N ASN A 22 -18.42 6.53 -13.95
CA ASN A 22 -18.98 6.05 -12.68
C ASN A 22 -18.12 6.48 -11.49
N ILE A 23 -16.79 6.44 -11.64
CA ILE A 23 -15.85 6.93 -10.64
C ILE A 23 -16.06 8.42 -10.42
N LEU A 24 -16.14 9.21 -11.49
CA LEU A 24 -16.41 10.65 -11.45
C LEU A 24 -17.71 10.96 -10.70
N LYS A 25 -18.78 10.21 -10.98
CA LYS A 25 -20.06 10.40 -10.30
C LYS A 25 -20.00 10.16 -8.79
N ASN A 26 -19.25 9.14 -8.37
CA ASN A 26 -19.04 8.85 -6.95
C ASN A 26 -18.19 9.93 -6.27
N LEU A 27 -17.15 10.44 -6.94
CA LEU A 27 -16.33 11.55 -6.45
C LEU A 27 -17.14 12.83 -6.28
N GLN A 28 -17.98 13.17 -7.26
CA GLN A 28 -18.88 14.31 -7.18
C GLN A 28 -19.88 14.18 -6.03
N ALA A 29 -20.42 12.97 -5.79
CA ALA A 29 -21.30 12.72 -4.66
C ALA A 29 -20.60 12.92 -3.30
N LEU A 30 -19.28 12.70 -3.24
CA LEU A 30 -18.44 12.96 -2.08
C LEU A 30 -17.92 14.41 -2.01
N GLY A 31 -18.25 15.27 -2.98
CA GLY A 31 -17.75 16.64 -3.07
C GLY A 31 -16.25 16.72 -3.38
N ILE A 32 -15.70 15.70 -4.02
CA ILE A 32 -14.28 15.62 -4.39
C ILE A 32 -14.13 15.93 -5.87
N ASP A 33 -13.34 16.96 -6.19
CA ASP A 33 -12.95 17.34 -7.55
C ASP A 33 -11.45 17.01 -7.76
N LEU A 34 -11.12 16.38 -8.87
CA LEU A 34 -9.76 15.96 -9.23
C LEU A 34 -9.43 16.47 -10.63
N ASP A 35 -8.18 16.89 -10.82
CA ASP A 35 -7.63 17.15 -12.14
C ASP A 35 -7.53 15.85 -12.98
N ASP A 36 -7.34 15.99 -14.28
CA ASP A 36 -7.31 14.85 -15.21
C ASP A 36 -6.18 13.84 -14.91
N GLU A 37 -5.04 14.29 -14.41
CA GLU A 37 -3.91 13.41 -14.06
C GLU A 37 -4.22 12.61 -12.80
N SER A 38 -4.69 13.27 -11.76
CA SER A 38 -5.13 12.64 -10.50
C SER A 38 -6.28 11.68 -10.74
N MET A 39 -7.24 12.05 -11.58
CA MET A 39 -8.37 11.21 -11.98
C MET A 39 -7.87 9.93 -12.68
N ARG A 40 -6.89 10.03 -13.58
CA ARG A 40 -6.30 8.87 -14.25
C ARG A 40 -5.64 7.93 -13.23
N LYS A 41 -4.79 8.45 -12.35
CA LYS A 41 -4.11 7.66 -11.31
C LYS A 41 -5.11 6.93 -10.38
N VAL A 42 -6.17 7.62 -9.97
CA VAL A 42 -7.25 7.02 -9.15
C VAL A 42 -7.98 5.93 -9.92
N THR A 43 -8.30 6.18 -11.20
CA THR A 43 -8.99 5.18 -12.05
C THR A 43 -8.12 3.93 -12.23
N ASP A 44 -6.85 4.09 -12.57
CA ASP A 44 -5.91 2.99 -12.76
C ASP A 44 -5.77 2.16 -11.47
N ARG A 45 -5.72 2.83 -10.32
CA ARG A 45 -5.66 2.15 -9.02
C ARG A 45 -6.92 1.36 -8.69
N ILE A 46 -8.10 1.90 -9.00
CA ILE A 46 -9.38 1.19 -8.79
C ILE A 46 -9.46 -0.04 -9.71
N ILE A 47 -8.98 0.06 -10.95
CA ILE A 47 -8.92 -1.06 -11.88
C ILE A 47 -7.98 -2.14 -11.36
N GLU A 48 -6.77 -1.77 -10.91
CA GLU A 48 -5.80 -2.68 -10.31
C GLU A 48 -6.39 -3.45 -9.11
N LEU A 49 -7.08 -2.73 -8.23
CA LEU A 49 -7.74 -3.34 -7.08
C LEU A 49 -8.87 -4.30 -7.52
N GLY A 50 -9.67 -3.91 -8.52
CA GLY A 50 -10.70 -4.77 -9.11
C GLY A 50 -10.14 -6.02 -9.81
N ASP A 51 -8.98 -5.92 -10.45
CA ASP A 51 -8.29 -7.06 -11.06
C ASP A 51 -7.77 -8.07 -10.02
N LYS A 52 -7.41 -7.60 -8.83
CA LYS A 52 -7.09 -8.43 -7.66
C LYS A 52 -8.33 -9.00 -6.97
N LYS A 53 -9.52 -8.88 -7.58
CA LYS A 53 -10.84 -9.27 -7.04
C LYS A 53 -11.21 -8.56 -5.74
N GLN A 54 -10.66 -7.39 -5.50
CA GLN A 54 -10.99 -6.54 -4.35
C GLN A 54 -12.21 -5.68 -4.69
N MET A 55 -13.21 -5.70 -3.81
CA MET A 55 -14.40 -4.88 -3.99
C MET A 55 -14.11 -3.47 -3.43
N VAL A 56 -14.04 -2.48 -4.31
CA VAL A 56 -13.89 -1.07 -3.95
C VAL A 56 -15.28 -0.44 -3.82
N THR A 57 -15.53 0.26 -2.74
CA THR A 57 -16.77 0.99 -2.48
C THR A 57 -16.55 2.50 -2.53
N SER A 58 -17.63 3.29 -2.52
CA SER A 58 -17.53 4.75 -2.42
C SER A 58 -16.84 5.21 -1.15
N ASP A 59 -16.97 4.46 -0.05
CA ASP A 59 -16.35 4.78 1.23
C ASP A 59 -14.82 4.60 1.22
N ASP A 60 -14.30 3.76 0.33
CA ASP A 60 -12.87 3.53 0.14
C ASP A 60 -12.19 4.66 -0.67
N LEU A 61 -12.95 5.38 -1.51
CA LEU A 61 -12.43 6.41 -2.42
C LEU A 61 -11.60 7.49 -1.71
N PRO A 62 -12.03 8.10 -0.60
CA PRO A 62 -11.24 9.12 0.08
C PRO A 62 -9.85 8.61 0.51
N TYR A 63 -9.76 7.34 0.91
CA TYR A 63 -8.50 6.72 1.34
C TYR A 63 -7.59 6.41 0.16
N ILE A 64 -8.16 5.89 -0.94
CA ILE A 64 -7.43 5.63 -2.20
C ILE A 64 -6.87 6.94 -2.76
N ILE A 65 -7.69 8.00 -2.82
CA ILE A 65 -7.29 9.31 -3.30
C ILE A 65 -6.17 9.89 -2.43
N ALA A 66 -6.35 9.85 -1.11
CA ALA A 66 -5.34 10.36 -0.19
C ALA A 66 -4.04 9.57 -0.26
N ASP A 67 -4.07 8.30 -0.62
CA ASP A 67 -2.87 7.49 -0.85
C ASP A 67 -2.14 7.92 -2.14
N ILE A 68 -2.88 8.20 -3.20
CA ILE A 68 -2.36 8.61 -4.51
C ILE A 68 -1.83 10.04 -4.50
N LEU A 69 -2.64 10.99 -3.99
CA LEU A 69 -2.29 12.41 -4.04
C LEU A 69 -1.20 12.82 -3.05
N ARG A 70 -0.97 12.03 -2.00
CA ARG A 70 0.14 12.22 -1.04
C ARG A 70 1.38 11.44 -1.41
N GLN A 71 1.41 10.74 -2.54
CA GLN A 71 2.65 10.28 -3.12
C GLN A 71 3.39 11.54 -3.58
N ASP A 72 4.39 11.95 -2.78
CA ASP A 72 5.31 13.01 -3.19
C ASP A 72 5.82 12.72 -4.60
N VAL A 73 6.04 13.77 -5.38
CA VAL A 73 6.63 13.73 -6.74
C VAL A 73 8.12 13.36 -6.64
N GLN A 74 8.43 12.34 -5.84
CA GLN A 74 9.78 11.83 -5.68
C GLN A 74 10.01 10.74 -6.72
N GLU A 75 11.19 10.76 -7.30
CA GLU A 75 11.62 9.72 -8.23
C GLU A 75 11.58 8.36 -7.55
N ASN A 76 10.92 7.39 -8.17
CA ASN A 76 10.85 6.03 -7.64
C ASN A 76 12.16 5.29 -7.96
N LYS A 77 13.13 5.38 -7.07
CA LYS A 77 14.43 4.71 -7.17
C LYS A 77 14.41 3.26 -6.73
N VAL A 78 13.38 2.87 -5.97
CA VAL A 78 13.21 1.50 -5.46
C VAL A 78 11.95 0.88 -6.01
N HIS A 79 12.08 -0.30 -6.59
CA HIS A 79 10.98 -1.10 -7.12
C HIS A 79 11.05 -2.52 -6.55
N ILE A 80 9.96 -3.01 -5.98
CA ILE A 80 9.82 -4.42 -5.66
C ILE A 80 9.52 -5.16 -6.96
N LEU A 81 10.44 -6.02 -7.40
CA LEU A 81 10.27 -6.80 -8.63
C LEU A 81 9.44 -8.05 -8.38
N ASN A 82 9.72 -8.74 -7.27
CA ASN A 82 8.98 -9.92 -6.85
C ASN A 82 9.22 -10.19 -5.36
N TYR A 83 8.30 -10.89 -4.73
CA TYR A 83 8.48 -11.45 -3.40
C TYR A 83 7.57 -12.67 -3.19
N ASN A 84 7.99 -13.53 -2.29
CA ASN A 84 7.21 -14.64 -1.78
C ASN A 84 7.21 -14.59 -0.25
N LEU A 85 6.03 -14.72 0.34
CA LEU A 85 5.85 -14.79 1.79
C LEU A 85 5.21 -16.13 2.12
N SER A 86 5.98 -17.04 2.68
CA SER A 86 5.47 -18.36 3.09
C SER A 86 5.15 -18.38 4.57
N LEU A 87 4.02 -18.98 4.90
CA LEU A 87 3.55 -19.21 6.27
C LEU A 87 3.08 -20.65 6.38
N GLY A 88 3.64 -21.39 7.33
CA GLY A 88 3.24 -22.77 7.62
C GLY A 88 3.01 -22.95 9.11
N GLN A 89 2.04 -23.81 9.48
CA GLN A 89 1.78 -24.11 10.89
C GLN A 89 3.01 -24.75 11.54
N GLY A 90 3.46 -24.19 12.66
CA GLY A 90 4.63 -24.68 13.41
C GLY A 90 5.98 -24.35 12.78
N LEU A 91 6.02 -23.54 11.73
CA LEU A 91 7.24 -23.08 11.07
C LEU A 91 7.38 -21.56 11.19
N HIS A 92 8.62 -21.08 11.21
CA HIS A 92 8.86 -19.65 11.07
C HIS A 92 8.51 -19.19 9.65
N PRO A 93 7.79 -18.07 9.48
CA PRO A 93 7.57 -17.47 8.19
C PRO A 93 8.88 -17.17 7.47
N VAL A 94 8.90 -17.34 6.15
CA VAL A 94 10.05 -17.04 5.29
C VAL A 94 9.62 -16.06 4.22
N ALA A 95 10.43 -15.04 3.99
CA ALA A 95 10.29 -14.11 2.89
C ALA A 95 11.49 -14.24 1.94
N THR A 96 11.20 -14.40 0.64
CA THR A 96 12.16 -14.18 -0.43
C THR A 96 11.76 -12.92 -1.15
N LEU A 97 12.68 -11.98 -1.32
CA LEU A 97 12.44 -10.67 -1.87
C LEU A 97 13.44 -10.35 -2.97
N LYS A 98 12.95 -9.89 -4.12
CA LYS A 98 13.75 -9.32 -5.20
C LYS A 98 13.36 -7.87 -5.42
N ILE A 99 14.31 -6.96 -5.27
CA ILE A 99 14.10 -5.52 -5.44
C ILE A 99 15.13 -4.93 -6.40
N ARG A 100 14.73 -3.85 -7.07
CA ARG A 100 15.63 -2.98 -7.82
C ARG A 100 15.81 -1.68 -7.05
N ILE A 101 17.07 -1.31 -6.83
CA ILE A 101 17.45 -0.04 -6.21
C ILE A 101 18.32 0.70 -7.24
N ASN A 102 17.84 1.84 -7.72
CA ASN A 102 18.39 2.49 -8.91
C ASN A 102 18.41 1.48 -10.09
N ASP A 103 19.55 1.14 -10.63
CA ASP A 103 19.69 0.23 -11.77
C ASP A 103 20.17 -1.17 -11.39
N ALA A 104 20.30 -1.49 -10.09
CA ALA A 104 20.82 -2.77 -9.61
C ALA A 104 19.72 -3.63 -8.95
N ASP A 105 19.70 -4.92 -9.30
CA ASP A 105 18.78 -5.91 -8.71
C ASP A 105 19.45 -6.61 -7.55
N TYR A 106 18.71 -6.78 -6.45
CA TYR A 106 19.10 -7.48 -5.24
C TYR A 106 18.06 -8.53 -4.88
N GLU A 107 18.52 -9.70 -4.44
CA GLU A 107 17.64 -10.78 -3.99
C GLU A 107 18.13 -11.32 -2.65
N GLU A 108 17.23 -11.45 -1.68
CA GLU A 108 17.52 -11.99 -0.35
C GLU A 108 16.36 -12.80 0.19
N THR A 109 16.73 -13.74 1.08
CA THR A 109 15.77 -14.58 1.81
C THR A 109 16.03 -14.48 3.31
N ALA A 110 14.98 -14.33 4.10
CA ALA A 110 15.07 -14.34 5.55
C ALA A 110 13.85 -15.00 6.19
N SER A 111 14.05 -15.55 7.40
CA SER A 111 12.98 -16.00 8.28
C SER A 111 12.68 -14.97 9.37
N GLY A 112 11.44 -14.92 9.83
CA GLY A 112 10.98 -14.00 10.86
C GLY A 112 9.93 -14.61 11.78
N ASP A 113 9.49 -13.83 12.78
CA ASP A 113 8.42 -14.23 13.70
C ASP A 113 7.02 -14.01 13.08
N GLY A 114 6.96 -13.22 12.00
CA GLY A 114 5.79 -12.99 11.15
C GLY A 114 6.23 -12.74 9.72
N GLN A 115 5.27 -12.77 8.76
CA GLN A 115 5.56 -12.56 7.33
C GLN A 115 6.19 -11.20 7.07
N TYR A 116 5.68 -10.14 7.70
CA TYR A 116 6.24 -8.81 7.57
C TYR A 116 7.62 -8.68 8.22
N ASP A 117 7.86 -9.34 9.36
CA ASP A 117 9.19 -9.38 9.99
C ASP A 117 10.21 -10.10 9.11
N ALA A 118 9.82 -11.23 8.50
CA ALA A 118 10.68 -11.94 7.55
C ALA A 118 11.05 -11.05 6.35
N PHE A 119 10.05 -10.32 5.79
CA PHE A 119 10.25 -9.37 4.70
C PHE A 119 11.21 -8.24 5.12
N MET A 120 11.02 -7.65 6.29
CA MET A 120 11.89 -6.59 6.82
C MET A 120 13.31 -7.08 7.10
N LYS A 121 13.49 -8.33 7.55
CA LYS A 121 14.80 -8.94 7.73
C LYS A 121 15.53 -9.14 6.40
N ALA A 122 14.83 -9.59 5.36
CA ALA A 122 15.40 -9.70 4.01
C ALA A 122 15.85 -8.32 3.48
N LEU A 123 15.01 -7.28 3.61
CA LEU A 123 15.39 -5.91 3.26
C LEU A 123 16.61 -5.41 4.01
N ARG A 124 16.66 -5.62 5.33
CA ARG A 124 17.83 -5.21 6.15
C ARG A 124 19.11 -5.86 5.68
N ARG A 125 19.08 -7.14 5.26
CA ARG A 125 20.25 -7.82 4.68
C ARG A 125 20.68 -7.14 3.38
N ILE A 126 19.75 -6.80 2.49
CA ILE A 126 20.09 -6.08 1.25
C ILE A 126 20.82 -4.78 1.59
N TYR A 127 20.26 -3.97 2.49
CA TYR A 127 20.87 -2.69 2.84
C TYR A 127 22.22 -2.85 3.57
N LYS A 128 22.32 -3.77 4.53
CA LYS A 128 23.51 -3.99 5.33
C LYS A 128 24.61 -4.72 4.57
N ASP A 129 24.25 -5.86 3.95
CA ASP A 129 25.24 -6.83 3.48
C ASP A 129 25.65 -6.55 2.01
N HIS A 130 24.72 -6.03 1.17
CA HIS A 130 25.00 -5.69 -0.22
C HIS A 130 25.34 -4.21 -0.44
N LEU A 131 24.57 -3.30 0.19
CA LEU A 131 24.75 -1.88 0.00
C LEU A 131 25.71 -1.24 1.03
N HIS A 132 26.01 -1.92 2.13
CA HIS A 132 26.79 -1.40 3.27
C HIS A 132 26.25 -0.06 3.79
N ARG A 133 24.91 0.02 3.93
CA ARG A 133 24.18 1.23 4.32
C ARG A 133 23.34 0.99 5.57
N ASP A 134 23.10 2.08 6.31
CA ASP A 134 22.15 2.08 7.42
C ASP A 134 20.72 1.86 6.91
N PHE A 135 19.94 1.16 7.73
CA PHE A 135 18.54 0.90 7.46
C PHE A 135 17.68 1.61 8.51
N PRO A 136 16.55 2.24 8.12
CA PRO A 136 15.68 2.94 9.07
C PRO A 136 15.15 2.04 10.19
N MET A 137 15.08 2.60 11.38
CA MET A 137 14.47 1.95 12.53
C MET A 137 12.96 2.21 12.52
N LEU A 138 12.19 1.12 12.65
CA LEU A 138 10.75 1.19 12.85
C LEU A 138 10.49 1.57 14.32
N THR A 139 9.82 2.69 14.56
CA THR A 139 9.52 3.21 15.91
C THR A 139 8.07 3.05 16.31
N ASN A 140 7.15 2.99 15.34
CA ASN A 140 5.73 2.72 15.61
C ASN A 140 5.08 2.05 14.40
N TYR A 141 4.12 1.17 14.68
CA TYR A 141 3.34 0.44 13.69
C TYR A 141 1.87 0.46 14.10
N ALA A 142 1.01 1.05 13.29
CA ALA A 142 -0.42 1.15 13.56
C ALA A 142 -1.22 0.70 12.34
N VAL A 143 -2.27 -0.06 12.59
CA VAL A 143 -3.21 -0.54 11.57
C VAL A 143 -4.58 0.02 11.89
N THR A 144 -5.25 0.57 10.90
CA THR A 144 -6.62 1.03 10.99
C THR A 144 -7.46 0.44 9.86
N ILE A 145 -8.67 0.04 10.21
CA ILE A 145 -9.67 -0.36 9.22
C ILE A 145 -10.61 0.83 9.06
N PRO A 146 -10.75 1.39 7.85
CA PRO A 146 -11.73 2.44 7.58
C PRO A 146 -13.14 2.03 8.02
N PRO A 147 -14.00 2.97 8.43
CA PRO A 147 -15.36 2.67 8.83
C PRO A 147 -16.13 1.89 7.74
N GLY A 148 -16.86 0.84 8.14
CA GLY A 148 -17.59 -0.02 7.21
C GLY A 148 -17.65 -1.49 7.65
N GLY A 149 -16.71 -1.94 8.51
CA GLY A 149 -16.78 -3.20 9.26
C GLY A 149 -16.95 -4.48 8.43
N ARG A 150 -16.48 -4.51 7.18
CA ARG A 150 -16.57 -5.68 6.30
C ARG A 150 -15.27 -6.48 6.35
N THR A 151 -15.37 -7.79 6.17
CA THR A 151 -14.20 -8.68 6.16
C THR A 151 -13.26 -8.45 4.95
N ASP A 152 -13.77 -7.76 3.92
CA ASP A 152 -13.08 -7.35 2.70
C ASP A 152 -12.73 -5.85 2.68
N ALA A 153 -12.80 -5.17 3.85
CA ALA A 153 -12.46 -3.76 3.98
C ALA A 153 -10.96 -3.52 3.75
N PHE A 154 -10.65 -2.36 3.18
CA PHE A 154 -9.26 -1.93 3.08
C PHE A 154 -8.64 -1.74 4.47
N VAL A 155 -7.37 -2.10 4.55
CA VAL A 155 -6.54 -1.90 5.74
C VAL A 155 -5.56 -0.77 5.45
N GLN A 156 -5.48 0.20 6.34
CA GLN A 156 -4.52 1.28 6.28
C GLN A 156 -3.44 1.05 7.33
N THR A 157 -2.20 0.91 6.90
CA THR A 157 -1.05 0.75 7.79
C THR A 157 -0.24 2.04 7.81
N PHE A 158 0.03 2.54 9.02
CA PHE A 158 0.90 3.67 9.29
C PHE A 158 2.16 3.17 9.98
N ILE A 159 3.34 3.53 9.45
CA ILE A 159 4.62 3.16 10.04
C ILE A 159 5.42 4.43 10.30
N SER A 160 5.92 4.57 11.53
CA SER A 160 6.86 5.63 11.89
C SER A 160 8.27 5.09 11.85
N TRP A 161 9.15 5.87 11.27
CA TRP A 161 10.54 5.54 11.03
C TRP A 161 11.47 6.57 11.64
N GLU A 162 12.65 6.12 12.05
CA GLU A 162 13.77 6.98 12.40
C GLU A 162 14.96 6.63 11.51
N TYR A 163 15.52 7.63 10.86
CA TYR A 163 16.67 7.49 9.97
C TYR A 163 17.58 8.71 10.05
N ARG A 164 18.84 8.51 10.41
CA ARG A 164 19.85 9.59 10.54
C ARG A 164 19.36 10.77 11.40
N GLY A 165 18.71 10.47 12.51
CA GLY A 165 18.18 11.49 13.44
C GLY A 165 16.89 12.19 12.98
N GLN A 166 16.32 11.80 11.86
CA GLN A 166 15.04 12.31 11.36
C GLN A 166 13.92 11.29 11.55
N SER A 167 12.81 11.75 12.11
CA SER A 167 11.59 10.94 12.24
C SER A 167 10.59 11.30 11.14
N PHE A 168 10.00 10.30 10.52
CA PHE A 168 8.95 10.49 9.52
C PHE A 168 7.96 9.31 9.51
N LYS A 169 6.83 9.50 8.84
CA LYS A 169 5.78 8.48 8.73
C LYS A 169 5.50 8.15 7.27
N THR A 170 5.22 6.88 7.03
CA THR A 170 4.71 6.40 5.75
C THR A 170 3.40 5.67 5.94
N ARG A 171 2.63 5.54 4.87
CA ARG A 171 1.32 4.93 4.88
C ARG A 171 1.15 4.04 3.66
N GLY A 172 0.56 2.86 3.88
CA GLY A 172 0.10 1.98 2.82
C GLY A 172 -1.37 1.62 2.97
N LEU A 173 -2.01 1.34 1.87
CA LEU A 173 -3.41 0.94 1.79
C LEU A 173 -3.53 -0.32 0.93
N ASP A 174 -4.11 -1.37 1.48
CA ASP A 174 -4.46 -2.61 0.75
C ASP A 174 -5.57 -3.36 1.49
N ALA A 175 -6.17 -4.37 0.85
CA ALA A 175 -7.10 -5.29 1.51
C ALA A 175 -6.35 -6.29 2.41
N ASP A 176 -5.09 -6.61 2.11
CA ASP A 176 -4.21 -7.40 2.95
C ASP A 176 -3.33 -6.50 3.82
N GLN A 177 -3.25 -6.82 5.13
CA GLN A 177 -2.48 -6.04 6.10
C GLN A 177 -0.98 -6.06 5.79
N THR A 178 -0.44 -7.20 5.37
CA THR A 178 0.99 -7.33 5.04
C THR A 178 1.32 -6.55 3.78
N GLU A 179 0.45 -6.59 2.77
CA GLU A 179 0.57 -5.77 1.56
C GLU A 179 0.53 -4.28 1.86
N ALA A 180 -0.37 -3.84 2.74
CA ALA A 180 -0.43 -2.45 3.17
C ALA A 180 0.88 -2.03 3.87
N ALA A 181 1.45 -2.89 4.70
CA ALA A 181 2.74 -2.63 5.35
C ALA A 181 3.91 -2.60 4.34
N ILE A 182 3.94 -3.50 3.37
CA ILE A 182 4.93 -3.52 2.29
C ILE A 182 4.87 -2.22 1.47
N LYS A 183 3.68 -1.75 1.13
CA LYS A 183 3.49 -0.46 0.42
C LYS A 183 3.99 0.73 1.25
N ALA A 184 3.71 0.75 2.56
CA ALA A 184 4.25 1.78 3.46
C ALA A 184 5.78 1.74 3.49
N THR A 185 6.36 0.52 3.51
CA THR A 185 7.80 0.31 3.49
C THR A 185 8.44 0.75 2.17
N LEU A 186 7.82 0.44 1.03
CA LEU A 186 8.32 0.91 -0.28
C LEU A 186 8.40 2.43 -0.36
N LYS A 187 7.41 3.15 0.20
CA LYS A 187 7.45 4.61 0.30
C LYS A 187 8.60 5.09 1.19
N MET A 188 8.88 4.38 2.27
CA MET A 188 10.04 4.66 3.14
C MET A 188 11.34 4.48 2.36
N LEU A 189 11.49 3.36 1.62
CA LEU A 189 12.70 3.08 0.84
C LEU A 189 12.94 4.17 -0.21
N ASN A 190 11.93 4.55 -0.99
CA ASN A 190 12.05 5.64 -1.95
C ASN A 190 12.42 6.97 -1.28
N LYS A 191 11.85 7.25 -0.10
CA LYS A 191 12.19 8.46 0.64
C LYS A 191 13.66 8.50 1.04
N ILE A 192 14.20 7.42 1.60
CA ILE A 192 15.62 7.39 2.03
C ILE A 192 16.60 7.39 0.84
N GLU A 193 16.25 6.76 -0.29
CA GLU A 193 17.07 6.81 -1.51
C GLU A 193 17.08 8.21 -2.15
N ASN A 194 16.03 9.00 -1.96
CA ASN A 194 16.00 10.39 -2.41
C ASN A 194 16.66 11.37 -1.43
N MET A 195 17.04 10.93 -0.22
CA MET A 195 17.82 11.71 0.76
C MET A 195 19.34 11.54 0.56
N GLN A 196 19.75 10.64 -0.32
CA GLN A 196 21.15 10.38 -0.69
C GLN A 196 21.52 11.17 -1.93
#